data_88fdae871da345d13df307a3f53b590b
#
_entry.id   88fdae871da345d13df307a3f53b590b
#
_cell.length_a   1.000
_cell.length_b   1.000
_cell.length_c   1.000
_cell.angle_alpha   90.00
_cell.angle_beta   90.00
_cell.angle_gamma   90.00
#
_symmetry.space_group_name_H-M   'P 1'
#
loop_
_entity.id
_entity.type
_entity.pdbx_description
1 polymer ?
#
loop_
_entity_poly.entity_id
_entity_poly.type
_entity_poly.pdbx_seq_one_letter_code
_entity_poly.pdbx_strand_id
1 'polypeptide(L)'
;IDALLLTAGLLESLGQFDLAIAVYRDVPADDPAYHVAELGRADALRRSGEEEKAIEVLEQLTRSHGALAVVHSTLGDVLRADEDFAGAILAYNKAIDLASEKAPVRWVLYYSRGIAHERAGDEVASEADFRAALAINPDQPQVLNYLGYSMVEQQRNLDEALDMIERAVAASPDSGYIVDSLGWVLFRLGRYQEAVGHMERAVELLAVDPVVNDHLGDVYWAVGRAREAEFQWRRALSFMDRGSMDTEADPDRIRLKLEVGLDQVLEEEGAPSLKVGNDI
;
A
#
# COMPACT_ATOMS: atom_id res chain seq x y z
N ILE A 1 -9.02 -30.10 17.59
CA ILE A 1 -9.12 -28.97 16.62
C ILE A 1 -7.98 -27.98 16.84
N ASP A 2 -7.72 -27.50 18.05
CA ASP A 2 -6.65 -26.53 18.32
C ASP A 2 -5.28 -26.99 17.78
N ALA A 3 -4.97 -28.29 17.90
CA ALA A 3 -3.74 -28.86 17.36
C ALA A 3 -3.70 -28.77 15.81
N LEU A 4 -4.84 -28.94 15.12
CA LEU A 4 -4.91 -28.79 13.66
C LEU A 4 -4.67 -27.34 13.25
N LEU A 5 -5.35 -26.39 13.91
CA LEU A 5 -5.19 -24.96 13.61
C LEU A 5 -3.74 -24.48 13.86
N LEU A 6 -3.13 -24.90 14.98
CA LEU A 6 -1.73 -24.59 15.28
C LEU A 6 -0.77 -25.23 14.26
N THR A 7 -1.03 -26.47 13.85
CA THR A 7 -0.21 -27.14 12.82
C THR A 7 -0.32 -26.43 11.49
N ALA A 8 -1.53 -26.07 11.05
CA ALA A 8 -1.75 -25.35 9.80
C ALA A 8 -1.05 -23.99 9.82
N GLY A 9 -1.21 -23.20 10.89
CA GLY A 9 -0.53 -21.90 11.03
C GLY A 9 1.00 -22.00 11.05
N LEU A 10 1.56 -23.09 11.64
CA LEU A 10 3.00 -23.34 11.57
C LEU A 10 3.44 -23.66 10.13
N LEU A 11 2.67 -24.49 9.41
CA LEU A 11 2.96 -24.81 8.01
C LEU A 11 2.92 -23.57 7.12
N GLU A 12 1.96 -22.65 7.33
CA GLU A 12 1.92 -21.35 6.64
C GLU A 12 3.17 -20.51 6.93
N SER A 13 3.62 -20.46 8.19
CA SER A 13 4.82 -19.71 8.56
C SER A 13 6.10 -20.25 7.91
N LEU A 14 6.09 -21.55 7.55
CA LEU A 14 7.15 -22.22 6.81
C LEU A 14 6.98 -22.17 5.28
N GLY A 15 5.96 -21.48 4.76
CA GLY A 15 5.64 -21.41 3.33
C GLY A 15 5.10 -22.72 2.74
N GLN A 16 4.67 -23.66 3.58
CA GLN A 16 4.14 -24.96 3.16
C GLN A 16 2.62 -24.91 2.99
N PHE A 17 2.15 -24.05 2.06
CA PHE A 17 0.74 -23.74 1.91
C PHE A 17 -0.12 -24.94 1.55
N ASP A 18 0.32 -25.82 0.64
CA ASP A 18 -0.44 -27.03 0.28
C ASP A 18 -0.73 -27.94 1.48
N LEU A 19 0.26 -28.09 2.36
CA LEU A 19 0.08 -28.88 3.58
C LEU A 19 -0.82 -28.16 4.60
N ALA A 20 -0.73 -26.84 4.73
CA ALA A 20 -1.62 -26.06 5.57
C ALA A 20 -3.08 -26.18 5.11
N ILE A 21 -3.34 -26.04 3.80
CA ILE A 21 -4.65 -26.22 3.16
C ILE A 21 -5.22 -27.60 3.48
N ALA A 22 -4.40 -28.66 3.38
CA ALA A 22 -4.83 -30.02 3.70
C ALA A 22 -5.24 -30.17 5.17
N VAL A 23 -4.45 -29.61 6.10
CA VAL A 23 -4.74 -29.67 7.54
C VAL A 23 -5.99 -28.85 7.89
N TYR A 24 -6.22 -27.70 7.29
CA TYR A 24 -7.45 -26.92 7.52
C TYR A 24 -8.70 -27.68 7.08
N ARG A 25 -8.64 -28.45 5.99
CA ARG A 25 -9.77 -29.29 5.50
C ARG A 25 -10.16 -30.40 6.48
N ASP A 26 -9.26 -30.81 7.38
CA ASP A 26 -9.56 -31.85 8.38
C ASP A 26 -10.40 -31.30 9.54
N VAL A 27 -10.68 -30.00 9.60
CA VAL A 27 -11.57 -29.40 10.61
C VAL A 27 -13.03 -29.64 10.21
N PRO A 28 -13.84 -30.35 11.04
CA PRO A 28 -15.22 -30.66 10.69
C PRO A 28 -16.10 -29.42 10.58
N ALA A 29 -17.07 -29.45 9.67
CA ALA A 29 -17.95 -28.30 9.42
C ALA A 29 -18.91 -27.98 10.59
N ASP A 30 -19.13 -28.91 11.49
CA ASP A 30 -19.94 -28.75 12.69
C ASP A 30 -19.13 -28.28 13.91
N ASP A 31 -17.81 -28.14 13.76
CA ASP A 31 -16.95 -27.61 14.84
C ASP A 31 -17.09 -26.09 14.94
N PRO A 32 -17.18 -25.52 16.19
CA PRO A 32 -17.23 -24.08 16.37
C PRO A 32 -16.07 -23.30 15.75
N ALA A 33 -14.92 -23.93 15.60
CA ALA A 33 -13.73 -23.32 15.00
C ALA A 33 -13.67 -23.48 13.46
N TYR A 34 -14.67 -24.07 12.82
CA TYR A 34 -14.70 -24.27 11.37
C TYR A 34 -14.47 -22.99 10.59
N HIS A 35 -15.11 -21.89 10.98
CA HIS A 35 -14.92 -20.61 10.30
C HIS A 35 -13.48 -20.10 10.40
N VAL A 36 -12.77 -20.35 11.51
CA VAL A 36 -11.34 -19.99 11.66
C VAL A 36 -10.48 -20.82 10.71
N ALA A 37 -10.78 -22.12 10.58
CA ALA A 37 -10.07 -22.99 9.64
C ALA A 37 -10.28 -22.57 8.19
N GLU A 38 -11.52 -22.24 7.79
CA GLU A 38 -11.82 -21.79 6.43
C GLU A 38 -11.20 -20.44 6.10
N LEU A 39 -11.13 -19.49 7.05
CA LEU A 39 -10.41 -18.23 6.90
C LEU A 39 -8.90 -18.47 6.69
N GLY A 40 -8.28 -19.34 7.50
CA GLY A 40 -6.87 -19.73 7.32
C GLY A 40 -6.64 -20.44 5.98
N ARG A 41 -7.57 -21.35 5.60
CA ARG A 41 -7.48 -22.04 4.31
C ARG A 41 -7.54 -21.06 3.14
N ALA A 42 -8.38 -20.05 3.21
CA ALA A 42 -8.46 -19.02 2.17
C ALA A 42 -7.18 -18.19 2.08
N ASP A 43 -6.56 -17.82 3.22
CA ASP A 43 -5.28 -17.13 3.19
C ASP A 43 -4.15 -18.00 2.62
N ALA A 44 -4.09 -19.27 3.00
CA ALA A 44 -3.12 -20.21 2.46
C ALA A 44 -3.28 -20.42 0.93
N LEU A 45 -4.53 -20.50 0.43
CA LEU A 45 -4.85 -20.57 -1.00
C LEU A 45 -4.38 -19.31 -1.73
N ARG A 46 -4.70 -18.13 -1.23
CA ARG A 46 -4.23 -16.87 -1.79
C ARG A 46 -2.70 -16.80 -1.85
N ARG A 47 -2.02 -17.15 -0.77
CA ARG A 47 -0.54 -17.15 -0.70
C ARG A 47 0.12 -18.22 -1.56
N SER A 48 -0.61 -19.25 -1.98
CA SER A 48 -0.15 -20.24 -2.96
C SER A 48 -0.45 -19.86 -4.41
N GLY A 49 -1.12 -18.71 -4.67
CA GLY A 49 -1.50 -18.25 -6.00
C GLY A 49 -2.79 -18.90 -6.52
N GLU A 50 -3.67 -19.35 -5.62
CA GLU A 50 -4.96 -19.98 -5.96
C GLU A 50 -6.14 -19.06 -5.55
N GLU A 51 -6.10 -17.79 -5.99
CA GLU A 51 -7.03 -16.73 -5.62
C GLU A 51 -8.49 -17.10 -5.87
N GLU A 52 -8.81 -17.68 -7.04
CA GLU A 52 -10.17 -18.10 -7.38
C GLU A 52 -10.74 -19.09 -6.35
N LYS A 53 -9.92 -20.05 -5.90
CA LYS A 53 -10.34 -21.01 -4.87
C LYS A 53 -10.49 -20.36 -3.49
N ALA A 54 -9.66 -19.38 -3.17
CA ALA A 54 -9.80 -18.62 -1.94
C ALA A 54 -11.14 -17.88 -1.91
N ILE A 55 -11.51 -17.23 -3.02
CA ILE A 55 -12.80 -16.55 -3.18
C ILE A 55 -13.96 -17.54 -3.02
N GLU A 56 -13.93 -18.71 -3.71
CA GLU A 56 -14.97 -19.72 -3.57
C GLU A 56 -15.19 -20.20 -2.13
N VAL A 57 -14.09 -20.42 -1.40
CA VAL A 57 -14.12 -20.80 0.03
C VAL A 57 -14.81 -19.73 0.86
N LEU A 58 -14.43 -18.47 0.67
CA LEU A 58 -14.96 -17.35 1.44
C LEU A 58 -16.44 -17.08 1.07
N GLU A 59 -16.83 -17.17 -0.19
CA GLU A 59 -18.23 -17.08 -0.58
C GLU A 59 -19.11 -18.18 0.03
N GLN A 60 -18.60 -19.41 0.13
CA GLN A 60 -19.30 -20.47 0.84
C GLN A 60 -19.41 -20.16 2.33
N LEU A 61 -18.34 -19.63 2.93
CA LEU A 61 -18.32 -19.25 4.32
C LEU A 61 -19.29 -18.10 4.62
N THR A 62 -19.50 -17.15 3.70
CA THR A 62 -20.51 -16.09 3.87
C THR A 62 -21.94 -16.64 3.96
N ARG A 63 -22.23 -17.79 3.35
CA ARG A 63 -23.57 -18.42 3.40
C ARG A 63 -23.84 -19.08 4.76
N SER A 64 -22.82 -19.64 5.39
CA SER A 64 -22.96 -20.34 6.69
C SER A 64 -22.63 -19.44 7.90
N HIS A 65 -21.68 -18.50 7.75
CA HIS A 65 -21.13 -17.64 8.81
C HIS A 65 -21.18 -16.15 8.46
N GLY A 66 -22.11 -15.76 7.59
CA GLY A 66 -22.24 -14.38 7.09
C GLY A 66 -22.65 -13.33 8.14
N ALA A 67 -22.86 -13.72 9.39
CA ALA A 67 -23.03 -12.77 10.51
C ALA A 67 -21.71 -12.30 11.12
N LEU A 68 -20.57 -12.88 10.70
CA LEU A 68 -19.25 -12.54 11.20
C LEU A 68 -18.58 -11.49 10.30
N ALA A 69 -18.29 -10.32 10.84
CA ALA A 69 -17.61 -9.25 10.11
C ALA A 69 -16.27 -9.70 9.51
N VAL A 70 -15.52 -10.56 10.21
CA VAL A 70 -14.23 -11.07 9.75
C VAL A 70 -14.33 -11.86 8.45
N VAL A 71 -15.44 -12.59 8.23
CA VAL A 71 -15.63 -13.37 6.99
C VAL A 71 -15.72 -12.43 5.79
N HIS A 72 -16.47 -11.33 5.94
CA HIS A 72 -16.61 -10.35 4.88
C HIS A 72 -15.35 -9.49 4.70
N SER A 73 -14.64 -9.15 5.78
CA SER A 73 -13.37 -8.42 5.62
C SER A 73 -12.31 -9.25 4.90
N THR A 74 -12.19 -10.54 5.25
CA THR A 74 -11.24 -11.44 4.56
C THR A 74 -11.62 -11.64 3.08
N LEU A 75 -12.92 -11.76 2.77
CA LEU A 75 -13.37 -11.78 1.37
C LEU A 75 -12.98 -10.49 0.64
N GLY A 76 -13.17 -9.33 1.28
CA GLY A 76 -12.75 -8.05 0.74
C GLY A 76 -11.24 -7.97 0.47
N ASP A 77 -10.41 -8.49 1.40
CA ASP A 77 -8.96 -8.51 1.24
C ASP A 77 -8.52 -9.39 0.04
N VAL A 78 -9.17 -10.54 -0.16
CA VAL A 78 -8.86 -11.44 -1.29
C VAL A 78 -9.34 -10.84 -2.62
N LEU A 79 -10.57 -10.30 -2.68
CA LEU A 79 -11.10 -9.65 -3.88
C LEU A 79 -10.25 -8.42 -4.28
N ARG A 80 -9.77 -7.64 -3.29
CA ARG A 80 -8.88 -6.51 -3.55
C ARG A 80 -7.52 -6.97 -4.10
N ALA A 81 -6.99 -8.09 -3.63
CA ALA A 81 -5.75 -8.68 -4.15
C ALA A 81 -5.94 -9.24 -5.58
N ASP A 82 -7.14 -9.73 -5.91
CA ASP A 82 -7.55 -10.18 -7.24
C ASP A 82 -8.01 -9.01 -8.17
N GLU A 83 -7.83 -7.77 -7.71
CA GLU A 83 -8.22 -6.53 -8.40
C GLU A 83 -9.74 -6.38 -8.65
N ASP A 84 -10.59 -7.21 -8.06
CA ASP A 84 -12.03 -6.95 -8.00
C ASP A 84 -12.34 -5.92 -6.91
N PHE A 85 -11.99 -4.65 -7.20
CA PHE A 85 -12.20 -3.56 -6.26
C PHE A 85 -13.68 -3.32 -5.96
N ALA A 86 -14.57 -3.52 -6.92
CA ALA A 86 -16.00 -3.36 -6.72
C ALA A 86 -16.56 -4.42 -5.76
N GLY A 87 -16.20 -5.68 -5.94
CA GLY A 87 -16.52 -6.78 -5.02
C GLY A 87 -15.93 -6.55 -3.63
N ALA A 88 -14.68 -6.11 -3.56
CA ALA A 88 -14.00 -5.80 -2.30
C ALA A 88 -14.74 -4.71 -1.50
N ILE A 89 -15.14 -3.62 -2.15
CA ILE A 89 -15.92 -2.53 -1.52
C ILE A 89 -17.24 -3.06 -0.95
N LEU A 90 -17.97 -3.91 -1.69
CA LEU A 90 -19.21 -4.50 -1.20
C LEU A 90 -18.99 -5.41 0.01
N ALA A 91 -17.92 -6.21 -0.01
CA ALA A 91 -17.55 -7.05 1.12
C ALA A 91 -17.16 -6.24 2.35
N TYR A 92 -16.34 -5.19 2.21
CA TYR A 92 -16.00 -4.29 3.32
C TYR A 92 -17.21 -3.52 3.85
N ASN A 93 -18.15 -3.08 3.01
CA ASN A 93 -19.40 -2.47 3.44
C ASN A 93 -20.14 -3.40 4.41
N LYS A 94 -20.26 -4.67 4.04
CA LYS A 94 -20.91 -5.66 4.90
C LYS A 94 -20.15 -5.91 6.18
N ALA A 95 -18.81 -5.95 6.14
CA ALA A 95 -17.99 -6.07 7.34
C ALA A 95 -18.17 -4.88 8.29
N ILE A 96 -18.22 -3.66 7.75
CA ILE A 96 -18.44 -2.42 8.53
C ILE A 96 -19.82 -2.41 9.19
N ASP A 97 -20.87 -2.83 8.47
CA ASP A 97 -22.24 -2.92 8.99
C ASP A 97 -22.37 -3.92 10.14
N LEU A 98 -21.62 -5.02 10.08
CA LEU A 98 -21.61 -6.08 11.09
C LEU A 98 -20.71 -5.77 12.28
N ALA A 99 -19.68 -4.98 12.08
CA ALA A 99 -18.73 -4.64 13.13
C ALA A 99 -19.35 -3.68 14.15
N SER A 100 -19.12 -3.93 15.44
CA SER A 100 -19.52 -3.01 16.49
C SER A 100 -18.94 -1.61 16.26
N GLU A 101 -19.77 -0.57 16.42
CA GLU A 101 -19.34 0.84 16.27
C GLU A 101 -18.13 1.20 17.17
N LYS A 102 -18.02 0.54 18.31
CA LYS A 102 -16.95 0.76 19.29
C LYS A 102 -15.77 -0.20 19.11
N ALA A 103 -15.78 -1.07 18.11
CA ALA A 103 -14.70 -2.01 17.90
C ALA A 103 -13.42 -1.25 17.44
N PRO A 104 -12.32 -1.33 18.20
CA PRO A 104 -11.07 -0.63 17.83
C PRO A 104 -10.56 -1.02 16.44
N VAL A 105 -10.80 -2.26 16.02
CA VAL A 105 -10.38 -2.80 14.70
C VAL A 105 -11.11 -2.15 13.53
N ARG A 106 -12.17 -1.40 13.77
CA ARG A 106 -13.00 -0.79 12.73
C ARG A 106 -12.23 0.16 11.79
N TRP A 107 -11.17 0.80 12.30
CA TRP A 107 -10.30 1.63 11.46
C TRP A 107 -9.65 0.83 10.31
N VAL A 108 -9.33 -0.44 10.54
CA VAL A 108 -8.75 -1.30 9.50
C VAL A 108 -9.73 -1.51 8.34
N LEU A 109 -11.04 -1.69 8.66
CA LEU A 109 -12.07 -1.87 7.64
C LEU A 109 -12.22 -0.63 6.76
N TYR A 110 -12.23 0.56 7.37
CA TYR A 110 -12.23 1.82 6.62
C TYR A 110 -10.95 1.99 5.80
N TYR A 111 -9.79 1.71 6.40
CA TYR A 111 -8.51 1.78 5.69
C TYR A 111 -8.48 0.86 4.47
N SER A 112 -8.85 -0.42 4.62
CA SER A 112 -8.86 -1.38 3.51
C SER A 112 -9.87 -1.01 2.43
N ARG A 113 -11.07 -0.51 2.81
CA ARG A 113 -12.05 -0.04 1.85
C ARG A 113 -11.60 1.25 1.14
N GLY A 114 -10.93 2.14 1.85
CA GLY A 114 -10.31 3.34 1.28
C GLY A 114 -9.31 3.03 0.18
N ILE A 115 -8.45 2.03 0.40
CA ILE A 115 -7.53 1.53 -0.64
C ILE A 115 -8.31 0.95 -1.84
N ALA A 116 -9.37 0.18 -1.59
CA ALA A 116 -10.19 -0.36 -2.67
C ALA A 116 -10.89 0.74 -3.48
N HIS A 117 -11.38 1.81 -2.84
CA HIS A 117 -11.94 2.99 -3.50
C HIS A 117 -10.88 3.72 -4.34
N GLU A 118 -9.67 3.92 -3.80
CA GLU A 118 -8.56 4.55 -4.54
C GLU A 118 -8.23 3.78 -5.81
N ARG A 119 -8.05 2.46 -5.69
CA ARG A 119 -7.74 1.59 -6.84
C ARG A 119 -8.91 1.51 -7.84
N ALA A 120 -10.14 1.74 -7.39
CA ALA A 120 -11.32 1.86 -8.26
C ALA A 120 -11.46 3.26 -8.91
N GLY A 121 -10.60 4.23 -8.56
CA GLY A 121 -10.63 5.61 -9.05
C GLY A 121 -11.67 6.51 -8.35
N ASP A 122 -12.24 6.08 -7.21
CA ASP A 122 -13.14 6.90 -6.39
C ASP A 122 -12.38 7.60 -5.27
N GLU A 123 -11.68 8.66 -5.63
CA GLU A 123 -10.87 9.46 -4.69
C GLU A 123 -11.68 10.07 -3.55
N VAL A 124 -12.93 10.44 -3.81
CA VAL A 124 -13.79 11.08 -2.79
C VAL A 124 -14.18 10.08 -1.71
N ALA A 125 -14.57 8.87 -2.10
CA ALA A 125 -14.90 7.82 -1.15
C ALA A 125 -13.65 7.32 -0.42
N SER A 126 -12.51 7.22 -1.10
CA SER A 126 -11.21 6.86 -0.52
C SER A 126 -10.80 7.83 0.60
N GLU A 127 -10.81 9.14 0.33
CA GLU A 127 -10.51 10.15 1.34
C GLU A 127 -11.47 10.09 2.53
N ALA A 128 -12.77 9.93 2.28
CA ALA A 128 -13.76 9.83 3.35
C ALA A 128 -13.47 8.63 4.27
N ASP A 129 -13.06 7.51 3.71
CA ASP A 129 -12.72 6.30 4.47
C ASP A 129 -11.42 6.45 5.26
N PHE A 130 -10.36 7.02 4.67
CA PHE A 130 -9.13 7.28 5.42
C PHE A 130 -9.37 8.27 6.57
N ARG A 131 -10.17 9.31 6.38
CA ARG A 131 -10.57 10.22 7.46
C ARG A 131 -11.40 9.52 8.54
N ALA A 132 -12.29 8.60 8.17
CA ALA A 132 -13.04 7.78 9.12
C ALA A 132 -12.11 6.84 9.91
N ALA A 133 -11.12 6.26 9.27
CA ALA A 133 -10.08 5.45 9.95
C ALA A 133 -9.28 6.29 10.96
N LEU A 134 -8.84 7.50 10.59
CA LEU A 134 -8.12 8.41 11.47
C LEU A 134 -8.98 8.97 12.60
N ALA A 135 -10.30 9.08 12.43
CA ALA A 135 -11.20 9.46 13.52
C ALA A 135 -11.24 8.39 14.64
N ILE A 136 -10.94 7.12 14.31
CA ILE A 136 -10.88 6.01 15.27
C ILE A 136 -9.45 5.84 15.80
N ASN A 137 -8.45 5.92 14.93
CA ASN A 137 -7.04 5.79 15.28
C ASN A 137 -6.23 6.94 14.66
N PRO A 138 -6.12 8.10 15.35
CA PRO A 138 -5.60 9.35 14.79
C PRO A 138 -4.14 9.32 14.33
N ASP A 139 -3.33 8.46 14.95
CA ASP A 139 -1.89 8.41 14.70
C ASP A 139 -1.45 7.11 14.00
N GLN A 140 -2.37 6.50 13.23
CA GLN A 140 -2.05 5.30 12.47
C GLN A 140 -1.16 5.64 11.26
N PRO A 141 0.13 5.24 11.27
CA PRO A 141 1.10 5.74 10.30
C PRO A 141 0.74 5.42 8.85
N GLN A 142 0.23 4.21 8.59
CA GLN A 142 -0.15 3.78 7.25
C GLN A 142 -1.29 4.64 6.69
N VAL A 143 -2.31 4.93 7.52
CA VAL A 143 -3.47 5.73 7.09
C VAL A 143 -3.07 7.18 6.85
N LEU A 144 -2.26 7.76 7.76
CA LEU A 144 -1.71 9.10 7.61
C LEU A 144 -0.88 9.22 6.31
N ASN A 145 -0.03 8.21 6.04
CA ASN A 145 0.79 8.18 4.85
C ASN A 145 -0.06 8.06 3.56
N TYR A 146 -1.02 7.13 3.53
CA TYR A 146 -1.89 6.96 2.35
C TYR A 146 -2.68 8.22 2.03
N LEU A 147 -3.33 8.83 3.03
CA LEU A 147 -4.11 10.04 2.83
C LEU A 147 -3.21 11.22 2.41
N GLY A 148 -2.07 11.39 3.09
CA GLY A 148 -1.12 12.44 2.77
C GLY A 148 -0.53 12.28 1.37
N TYR A 149 -0.10 11.07 1.00
CA TYR A 149 0.45 10.78 -0.31
C TYR A 149 -0.57 11.01 -1.44
N SER A 150 -1.82 10.55 -1.26
CA SER A 150 -2.91 10.83 -2.21
C SER A 150 -3.12 12.33 -2.45
N MET A 151 -3.05 13.15 -1.40
CA MET A 151 -3.10 14.62 -1.54
C MET A 151 -1.91 15.18 -2.31
N VAL A 152 -0.71 14.61 -2.12
CA VAL A 152 0.52 15.02 -2.82
C VAL A 152 0.39 14.73 -4.32
N GLU A 153 -0.06 13.54 -4.70
CA GLU A 153 -0.26 13.16 -6.10
C GLU A 153 -1.31 14.05 -6.79
N GLN A 154 -2.37 14.39 -6.08
CA GLN A 154 -3.41 15.30 -6.58
C GLN A 154 -3.01 16.78 -6.52
N GLN A 155 -1.83 17.10 -6.04
CA GLN A 155 -1.31 18.47 -5.87
C GLN A 155 -2.26 19.37 -5.06
N ARG A 156 -2.93 18.83 -4.06
CA ARG A 156 -3.87 19.56 -3.20
C ARG A 156 -3.51 19.43 -1.73
N ASN A 157 -3.82 20.46 -0.97
CA ASN A 157 -3.65 20.46 0.49
C ASN A 157 -2.23 20.04 0.95
N LEU A 158 -1.18 20.43 0.21
CA LEU A 158 0.19 19.97 0.45
C LEU A 158 0.70 20.25 1.87
N ASP A 159 0.25 21.34 2.53
CA ASP A 159 0.62 21.62 3.93
C ASP A 159 -0.03 20.61 4.89
N GLU A 160 -1.30 20.21 4.66
CA GLU A 160 -1.99 19.15 5.43
C GLU A 160 -1.32 17.79 5.18
N ALA A 161 -0.97 17.50 3.92
CA ALA A 161 -0.25 16.29 3.55
C ALA A 161 1.10 16.19 4.26
N LEU A 162 1.85 17.29 4.32
CA LEU A 162 3.13 17.34 5.02
C LEU A 162 2.97 17.02 6.52
N ASP A 163 2.01 17.67 7.22
CA ASP A 163 1.75 17.39 8.66
C ASP A 163 1.42 15.89 8.88
N MET A 164 0.56 15.32 8.04
CA MET A 164 0.20 13.90 8.14
C MET A 164 1.41 12.99 7.93
N ILE A 165 2.22 13.24 6.91
CA ILE A 165 3.38 12.40 6.60
C ILE A 165 4.49 12.58 7.64
N GLU A 166 4.72 13.78 8.16
CA GLU A 166 5.65 14.02 9.28
C GLU A 166 5.25 13.20 10.53
N ARG A 167 3.96 13.18 10.87
CA ARG A 167 3.43 12.35 11.96
C ARG A 167 3.59 10.86 11.66
N ALA A 168 3.38 10.42 10.42
CA ALA A 168 3.59 9.05 10.02
C ALA A 168 5.06 8.62 10.17
N VAL A 169 6.02 9.46 9.74
CA VAL A 169 7.47 9.24 9.93
C VAL A 169 7.83 9.19 11.42
N ALA A 170 7.28 10.10 12.23
CA ALA A 170 7.56 10.12 13.67
C ALA A 170 7.10 8.82 14.36
N ALA A 171 5.98 8.22 13.89
CA ALA A 171 5.46 6.96 14.41
C ALA A 171 6.16 5.71 13.82
N SER A 172 6.70 5.81 12.59
CA SER A 172 7.34 4.68 11.88
C SER A 172 8.59 5.13 11.11
N PRO A 173 9.68 5.55 11.81
CA PRO A 173 10.85 6.16 11.20
C PRO A 173 11.70 5.20 10.34
N ASP A 174 11.50 3.90 10.48
CA ASP A 174 12.19 2.86 9.72
C ASP A 174 11.34 2.27 8.58
N SER A 175 10.17 2.86 8.30
CA SER A 175 9.37 2.52 7.13
C SER A 175 9.85 3.30 5.92
N GLY A 176 10.57 2.63 5.01
CA GLY A 176 11.16 3.28 3.84
C GLY A 176 10.14 4.00 2.97
N TYR A 177 8.96 3.41 2.75
CA TYR A 177 7.87 4.05 1.98
C TYR A 177 7.31 5.30 2.64
N ILE A 178 7.19 5.32 3.98
CA ILE A 178 6.72 6.50 4.70
C ILE A 178 7.79 7.62 4.65
N VAL A 179 9.05 7.25 4.76
CA VAL A 179 10.17 8.20 4.65
C VAL A 179 10.31 8.76 3.22
N ASP A 180 10.10 7.92 2.20
CA ASP A 180 10.03 8.35 0.80
C ASP A 180 8.91 9.37 0.58
N SER A 181 7.72 9.08 1.09
CA SER A 181 6.57 10.02 1.00
C SER A 181 6.89 11.39 1.61
N LEU A 182 7.67 11.45 2.71
CA LEU A 182 8.11 12.72 3.28
C LEU A 182 9.04 13.48 2.33
N GLY A 183 10.03 12.81 1.76
CA GLY A 183 10.91 13.41 0.77
C GLY A 183 10.12 13.89 -0.46
N TRP A 184 9.14 13.09 -0.90
CA TRP A 184 8.33 13.43 -2.07
C TRP A 184 7.42 14.66 -1.85
N VAL A 185 6.72 14.75 -0.70
CA VAL A 185 5.93 15.97 -0.41
C VAL A 185 6.80 17.21 -0.30
N LEU A 186 8.00 17.11 0.27
CA LEU A 186 8.95 18.23 0.30
C LEU A 186 9.40 18.63 -1.10
N PHE A 187 9.66 17.67 -1.97
CA PHE A 187 9.95 17.92 -3.39
C PHE A 187 8.78 18.65 -4.08
N ARG A 188 7.54 18.20 -3.91
CA ARG A 188 6.35 18.82 -4.50
C ARG A 188 6.09 20.25 -3.98
N LEU A 189 6.51 20.53 -2.74
CA LEU A 189 6.51 21.87 -2.16
C LEU A 189 7.65 22.77 -2.65
N GLY A 190 8.62 22.24 -3.42
CA GLY A 190 9.82 22.95 -3.86
C GLY A 190 10.89 23.09 -2.77
N ARG A 191 10.79 22.35 -1.66
CA ARG A 191 11.74 22.30 -0.54
C ARG A 191 12.82 21.25 -0.80
N TYR A 192 13.47 21.33 -1.96
CA TYR A 192 14.34 20.29 -2.49
C TYR A 192 15.52 19.95 -1.58
N GLN A 193 16.17 20.95 -0.97
CA GLN A 193 17.31 20.72 -0.08
C GLN A 193 16.93 19.93 1.18
N GLU A 194 15.72 20.14 1.69
CA GLU A 194 15.20 19.40 2.83
C GLU A 194 14.81 17.96 2.43
N ALA A 195 14.32 17.77 1.22
CA ALA A 195 13.96 16.44 0.70
C ALA A 195 15.16 15.48 0.62
N VAL A 196 16.38 15.98 0.34
CA VAL A 196 17.57 15.15 0.09
C VAL A 196 17.81 14.12 1.19
N GLY A 197 17.88 14.56 2.45
CA GLY A 197 18.20 13.65 3.55
C GLY A 197 17.13 12.56 3.78
N HIS A 198 15.85 12.89 3.55
CA HIS A 198 14.77 11.92 3.65
C HIS A 198 14.81 10.91 2.52
N MET A 199 15.05 11.35 1.28
CA MET A 199 15.17 10.46 0.13
C MET A 199 16.41 9.55 0.22
N GLU A 200 17.56 10.07 0.64
CA GLU A 200 18.75 9.26 0.91
C GLU A 200 18.44 8.18 1.97
N ARG A 201 17.72 8.53 3.04
CA ARG A 201 17.29 7.56 4.06
C ARG A 201 16.29 6.54 3.52
N ALA A 202 15.35 6.94 2.69
CA ALA A 202 14.39 6.02 2.05
C ALA A 202 15.11 4.98 1.19
N VAL A 203 16.09 5.39 0.38
CA VAL A 203 16.93 4.47 -0.42
C VAL A 203 17.80 3.56 0.45
N GLU A 204 18.29 4.01 1.61
CA GLU A 204 18.98 3.11 2.56
C GLU A 204 18.05 1.99 3.06
N LEU A 205 16.78 2.31 3.33
CA LEU A 205 15.78 1.37 3.82
C LEU A 205 15.24 0.46 2.72
N LEU A 206 15.11 0.97 1.49
CA LEU A 206 14.53 0.30 0.32
C LEU A 206 15.48 0.35 -0.89
N ALA A 207 16.68 -0.17 -0.72
CA ALA A 207 17.77 0.01 -1.68
C ALA A 207 17.50 -0.50 -3.10
N VAL A 208 16.59 -1.45 -3.27
CA VAL A 208 16.28 -2.09 -4.56
C VAL A 208 14.90 -1.68 -5.11
N ASP A 209 14.21 -0.77 -4.45
CA ASP A 209 12.91 -0.28 -4.90
C ASP A 209 13.08 0.72 -6.05
N PRO A 210 12.45 0.49 -7.22
CA PRO A 210 12.62 1.36 -8.38
C PRO A 210 11.98 2.74 -8.20
N VAL A 211 10.83 2.84 -7.51
CA VAL A 211 10.13 4.12 -7.27
C VAL A 211 10.98 5.02 -6.39
N VAL A 212 11.47 4.48 -5.25
CA VAL A 212 12.28 5.24 -4.30
C VAL A 212 13.59 5.73 -4.92
N ASN A 213 14.22 4.89 -5.79
CA ASN A 213 15.42 5.32 -6.53
C ASN A 213 15.09 6.38 -7.60
N ASP A 214 13.94 6.31 -8.26
CA ASP A 214 13.50 7.33 -9.22
C ASP A 214 13.24 8.67 -8.52
N HIS A 215 12.52 8.67 -7.40
CA HIS A 215 12.26 9.86 -6.59
C HIS A 215 13.55 10.51 -6.09
N LEU A 216 14.53 9.73 -5.59
CA LEU A 216 15.83 10.28 -5.19
C LEU A 216 16.56 10.91 -6.38
N GLY A 217 16.46 10.33 -7.56
CA GLY A 217 17.00 10.90 -8.81
C GLY A 217 16.39 12.27 -9.11
N ASP A 218 15.07 12.40 -9.00
CA ASP A 218 14.36 13.66 -9.22
C ASP A 218 14.78 14.74 -8.21
N VAL A 219 14.91 14.37 -6.93
CA VAL A 219 15.38 15.28 -5.88
C VAL A 219 16.83 15.71 -6.10
N TYR A 220 17.74 14.79 -6.46
CA TYR A 220 19.12 15.15 -6.77
C TYR A 220 19.22 16.09 -7.97
N TRP A 221 18.41 15.87 -9.01
CA TRP A 221 18.35 16.78 -10.16
C TRP A 221 17.93 18.18 -9.73
N ALA A 222 16.88 18.29 -8.93
CA ALA A 222 16.35 19.58 -8.48
C ALA A 222 17.34 20.40 -7.61
N VAL A 223 18.29 19.73 -6.96
CA VAL A 223 19.38 20.39 -6.19
C VAL A 223 20.67 20.54 -6.99
N GLY A 224 20.67 20.27 -8.32
CA GLY A 224 21.82 20.44 -9.20
C GLY A 224 22.84 19.29 -9.17
N ARG A 225 22.52 18.16 -8.52
CA ARG A 225 23.36 16.96 -8.43
C ARG A 225 23.10 16.01 -9.61
N ALA A 226 23.25 16.51 -10.84
CA ALA A 226 22.81 15.82 -12.05
C ALA A 226 23.44 14.42 -12.24
N ARG A 227 24.73 14.23 -11.88
CA ARG A 227 25.39 12.92 -12.04
C ARG A 227 24.81 11.88 -11.07
N GLU A 228 24.52 12.28 -9.85
CA GLU A 228 23.88 11.42 -8.85
C GLU A 228 22.44 11.11 -9.26
N ALA A 229 21.71 12.08 -9.82
CA ALA A 229 20.39 11.88 -10.38
C ALA A 229 20.39 10.80 -11.47
N GLU A 230 21.25 10.94 -12.47
CA GLU A 230 21.40 9.93 -13.54
C GLU A 230 21.78 8.55 -12.99
N PHE A 231 22.62 8.48 -11.95
CA PHE A 231 22.97 7.22 -11.32
C PHE A 231 21.75 6.54 -10.69
N GLN A 232 20.91 7.29 -9.97
CA GLN A 232 19.72 6.75 -9.32
C GLN A 232 18.67 6.31 -10.36
N TRP A 233 18.43 7.08 -11.41
CA TRP A 233 17.52 6.69 -12.50
C TRP A 233 17.97 5.40 -13.21
N ARG A 234 19.29 5.24 -13.46
CA ARG A 234 19.83 3.96 -14.01
C ARG A 234 19.67 2.81 -13.04
N ARG A 235 19.80 3.06 -11.73
CA ARG A 235 19.51 2.03 -10.69
C ARG A 235 18.05 1.63 -10.72
N ALA A 236 17.11 2.59 -10.73
CA ALA A 236 15.69 2.32 -10.82
C ALA A 236 15.38 1.38 -12.00
N LEU A 237 15.83 1.72 -13.21
CA LEU A 237 15.67 0.86 -14.39
C LEU A 237 16.27 -0.53 -14.20
N SER A 238 17.47 -0.63 -13.58
CA SER A 238 18.15 -1.92 -13.40
C SER A 238 17.41 -2.86 -12.44
N PHE A 239 16.57 -2.32 -11.55
CA PHE A 239 15.74 -3.13 -10.64
C PHE A 239 14.44 -3.58 -11.31
N MET A 240 13.87 -2.77 -12.19
CA MET A 240 12.71 -3.16 -13.02
C MET A 240 13.04 -4.32 -13.97
N ASP A 241 14.23 -4.34 -14.57
CA ASP A 241 14.66 -5.40 -15.50
C ASP A 241 14.89 -6.76 -14.81
N ARG A 242 15.04 -6.81 -13.49
CA ARG A 242 15.39 -8.02 -12.73
C ARG A 242 14.22 -8.84 -12.22
N GLY A 243 13.03 -8.34 -12.30
CA GLY A 243 11.87 -9.06 -11.80
C GLY A 243 10.57 -8.38 -12.23
N SER A 244 9.54 -9.16 -12.36
CA SER A 244 8.18 -8.70 -12.50
C SER A 244 7.69 -8.10 -11.18
N MET A 245 8.29 -6.99 -10.73
CA MET A 245 7.65 -6.21 -9.68
C MET A 245 6.60 -5.35 -10.36
N ASP A 246 5.36 -5.50 -9.92
CA ASP A 246 4.31 -4.54 -10.16
C ASP A 246 4.77 -3.23 -9.51
N THR A 247 5.24 -2.28 -10.31
CA THR A 247 5.84 -1.03 -9.83
C THR A 247 5.14 0.14 -10.48
N GLU A 248 4.90 1.18 -9.69
CA GLU A 248 4.32 2.44 -10.19
C GLU A 248 5.35 3.29 -10.96
N ALA A 249 6.63 2.92 -10.95
CA ALA A 249 7.65 3.62 -11.72
C ALA A 249 7.50 3.36 -13.23
N ASP A 250 7.49 4.43 -14.01
CA ASP A 250 7.40 4.37 -15.48
C ASP A 250 8.81 4.30 -16.10
N PRO A 251 9.21 3.15 -16.69
CA PRO A 251 10.53 3.00 -17.28
C PRO A 251 10.78 3.93 -18.48
N ASP A 252 9.75 4.28 -19.25
CA ASP A 252 9.92 5.15 -20.40
C ASP A 252 10.10 6.59 -19.96
N ARG A 253 9.39 7.03 -18.93
CA ARG A 253 9.60 8.33 -18.29
C ARG A 253 11.01 8.45 -17.71
N ILE A 254 11.52 7.40 -17.04
CA ILE A 254 12.89 7.39 -16.49
C ILE A 254 13.94 7.44 -17.63
N ARG A 255 13.74 6.72 -18.72
CA ARG A 255 14.63 6.81 -19.91
C ARG A 255 14.64 8.23 -20.48
N LEU A 256 13.48 8.85 -20.59
CA LEU A 256 13.37 10.23 -21.08
C LEU A 256 14.12 11.21 -20.17
N LYS A 257 13.99 11.08 -18.82
CA LYS A 257 14.79 11.87 -17.88
C LYS A 257 16.30 11.74 -18.11
N LEU A 258 16.78 10.54 -18.44
CA LEU A 258 18.20 10.29 -18.75
C LEU A 258 18.65 10.93 -20.08
N GLU A 259 17.75 11.11 -21.04
CA GLU A 259 18.05 11.69 -22.35
C GLU A 259 18.01 13.21 -22.34
N VAL A 260 17.00 13.82 -21.72
CA VAL A 260 16.73 15.26 -21.84
C VAL A 260 16.74 16.02 -20.50
N GLY A 261 16.83 15.29 -19.39
CA GLY A 261 16.76 15.86 -18.04
C GLY A 261 15.33 16.03 -17.53
N LEU A 262 15.18 16.11 -16.21
CA LEU A 262 13.86 16.22 -15.57
C LEU A 262 13.14 17.51 -15.93
N ASP A 263 13.85 18.64 -16.09
CA ASP A 263 13.22 19.93 -16.44
C ASP A 263 12.43 19.85 -17.74
N GLN A 264 12.99 19.21 -18.76
CA GLN A 264 12.32 19.08 -20.05
C GLN A 264 11.16 18.08 -19.98
N VAL A 265 11.29 17.00 -19.21
CA VAL A 265 10.18 16.05 -18.97
C VAL A 265 9.00 16.77 -18.32
N LEU A 266 9.25 17.57 -17.28
CA LEU A 266 8.20 18.35 -16.61
C LEU A 266 7.54 19.37 -17.54
N GLU A 267 8.33 20.02 -18.42
CA GLU A 267 7.80 20.96 -19.42
C GLU A 267 6.88 20.26 -20.43
N GLU A 268 7.27 19.08 -20.93
CA GLU A 268 6.47 18.27 -21.86
C GLU A 268 5.17 17.75 -21.22
N GLU A 269 5.21 17.43 -19.93
CA GLU A 269 4.05 17.03 -19.13
C GLU A 269 3.14 18.21 -18.74
N GLY A 270 3.55 19.45 -18.99
CA GLY A 270 2.84 20.65 -18.53
C GLY A 270 2.87 20.83 -17.01
N ALA A 271 3.80 20.17 -16.34
CA ALA A 271 3.99 20.26 -14.90
C ALA A 271 4.71 21.57 -14.52
N PRO A 272 4.57 22.05 -13.26
CA PRO A 272 5.32 23.23 -12.81
C PRO A 272 6.82 23.02 -12.95
N SER A 273 7.51 24.01 -13.53
CA SER A 273 8.98 24.01 -13.59
C SER A 273 9.60 23.92 -12.20
N LEU A 274 10.75 23.24 -12.11
CA LEU A 274 11.51 23.22 -10.87
C LEU A 274 11.83 24.65 -10.43
N LYS A 275 11.54 24.97 -9.17
CA LYS A 275 11.89 26.26 -8.59
C LYS A 275 13.40 26.26 -8.36
N VAL A 276 14.18 26.72 -9.35
CA VAL A 276 15.63 26.92 -9.16
C VAL A 276 15.78 27.94 -8.05
N GLY A 277 16.27 27.50 -6.90
CA GLY A 277 16.52 28.39 -5.78
C GLY A 277 17.59 29.42 -6.13
N ASN A 278 17.14 30.59 -6.59
CA ASN A 278 17.91 31.83 -6.57
C ASN A 278 17.47 32.63 -5.34
N ASP A 279 17.67 32.10 -4.17
CA ASP A 279 17.67 32.89 -2.94
C ASP A 279 18.75 32.30 -1.99
N ILE A 280 19.97 32.84 -2.19
CA ILE A 280 21.03 32.84 -1.17
C ILE A 280 20.95 34.18 -0.46
#